data_3ec67e86eb795a013a98cb2380891640
#
_entry.id   3ec67e86eb795a013a98cb2380891640
#
_cell.length_a   1.000
_cell.length_b   1.000
_cell.length_c   1.000
_cell.angle_alpha   90.00
_cell.angle_beta   90.00
_cell.angle_gamma   90.00
#
_symmetry.space_group_name_H-M   'P 1'
#
loop_
_entity.id
_entity.type
_entity.pdbx_description
1 polymer ?
#
loop_
_entity_poly.entity_id
_entity_poly.type
_entity_poly.pdbx_seq_one_letter_code
_entity_poly.pdbx_strand_id
1 'polypeptide(L)'
;LRGLRGHIIAASLALACASGTALAEPDPGAAAREAVAQLEAASVALAQAKGGRDRVKSLTGVVQAYETGLTALRAGLRRAAIREAQLSKQLKAQEAEIARLLGVLQSMGKGPPEVILVHPGGPMGTARSGMILADVTPALEKSAADLRRDLEEVTILRSLQEGAAETLQGGLEGAQDARTELSKAIADRTDLPKRFIEDPVQTALMIASTETLEGFASALVDLQVDGMQEIDLPDVMDRKGNLRLPVEASVLRRAGEADAAGIRRPGLVLATRPSALVVTPSAATIRFRGPLLDYGNVMILEPQPGVLFVLGGLAQVYGDAGEVIPEGAPIGLMGGNGLESGAILSQSGDASGNARSETLYIEVREGKAPVDPELWFQTNEDG
;
A
#
# COMPACT_ATOMS: atom_id res chain seq x y z
N LEU A 1 60.14 -48.68 11.43
CA LEU A 1 61.02 -47.52 11.67
C LEU A 1 60.49 -46.29 10.98
N ARG A 2 60.16 -45.25 11.74
CA ARG A 2 59.94 -43.82 11.35
C ARG A 2 58.71 -43.56 10.45
N GLY A 3 57.76 -42.75 10.77
CA GLY A 3 57.64 -41.73 11.81
C GLY A 3 56.29 -41.06 11.52
N LEU A 4 55.43 -41.13 12.54
CA LEU A 4 54.13 -40.52 12.56
C LEU A 4 54.29 -39.04 12.85
N ARG A 5 53.92 -38.16 11.93
CA ARG A 5 53.71 -36.73 12.24
C ARG A 5 52.28 -36.36 11.86
N GLY A 6 51.50 -36.19 12.89
CA GLY A 6 50.14 -35.73 12.80
C GLY A 6 50.06 -34.29 12.29
N HIS A 7 49.09 -34.05 11.42
CA HIS A 7 48.62 -32.72 11.09
C HIS A 7 47.25 -32.57 11.67
N ILE A 8 47.17 -31.81 12.77
CA ILE A 8 45.91 -31.31 13.34
C ILE A 8 45.45 -30.21 12.41
N ILE A 9 44.42 -30.49 11.61
CA ILE A 9 43.73 -29.47 10.83
C ILE A 9 42.67 -28.86 11.78
N ALA A 10 42.96 -27.67 12.27
CA ALA A 10 42.00 -26.82 12.95
C ALA A 10 40.94 -26.36 11.94
N ALA A 11 39.77 -26.98 11.96
CA ALA A 11 38.62 -26.50 11.25
C ALA A 11 38.08 -25.28 11.96
N SER A 12 38.47 -24.08 11.51
CA SER A 12 37.89 -22.81 11.91
C SER A 12 36.49 -22.71 11.29
N LEU A 13 35.45 -23.02 12.07
CA LEU A 13 34.08 -22.81 11.72
C LEU A 13 33.79 -21.31 11.74
N ALA A 14 33.94 -20.67 10.58
CA ALA A 14 33.50 -19.30 10.37
C ALA A 14 31.96 -19.30 10.38
N LEU A 15 31.35 -19.00 11.54
CA LEU A 15 29.96 -18.70 11.69
C LEU A 15 29.70 -17.36 11.00
N ALA A 16 29.36 -17.41 9.71
CA ALA A 16 28.85 -16.26 8.98
C ALA A 16 27.51 -15.87 9.62
N CYS A 17 27.54 -14.84 10.48
CA CYS A 17 26.36 -14.10 10.86
C CYS A 17 25.79 -13.51 9.58
N ALA A 18 24.87 -14.21 8.94
CA ALA A 18 23.94 -13.61 8.00
C ALA A 18 23.10 -12.62 8.81
N SER A 19 23.58 -11.37 8.88
CA SER A 19 22.77 -10.23 9.28
C SER A 19 21.71 -10.11 8.19
N GLY A 20 20.57 -10.80 8.39
CA GLY A 20 19.36 -10.51 7.64
C GLY A 20 19.10 -9.03 7.87
N THR A 21 19.28 -8.22 6.86
CA THR A 21 18.72 -6.88 6.81
C THR A 21 17.21 -7.08 6.89
N ALA A 22 16.64 -7.00 8.10
CA ALA A 22 15.23 -6.77 8.25
C ALA A 22 14.97 -5.48 7.46
N LEU A 23 14.32 -5.61 6.31
CA LEU A 23 13.81 -4.47 5.57
C LEU A 23 12.86 -3.77 6.53
N ALA A 24 13.29 -2.61 7.02
CA ALA A 24 12.49 -1.81 7.92
C ALA A 24 11.23 -1.42 7.15
N GLU A 25 10.08 -1.90 7.61
CA GLU A 25 8.78 -1.45 7.11
C GLU A 25 8.79 0.10 7.06
N PRO A 26 8.38 0.72 5.95
CA PRO A 26 8.49 2.16 5.80
C PRO A 26 7.78 2.88 6.96
N ASP A 27 8.46 3.85 7.56
CA ASP A 27 7.89 4.63 8.67
C ASP A 27 6.64 5.39 8.16
N PRO A 28 5.43 5.11 8.68
CA PRO A 28 4.23 5.80 8.23
C PRO A 28 4.30 7.31 8.43
N GLY A 29 5.06 7.76 9.43
CA GLY A 29 5.27 9.18 9.65
C GLY A 29 6.12 9.82 8.56
N ALA A 30 7.12 9.11 8.02
CA ALA A 30 7.90 9.58 6.88
C ALA A 30 7.05 9.63 5.62
N ALA A 31 6.28 8.57 5.34
CA ALA A 31 5.37 8.51 4.20
C ALA A 31 4.28 9.59 4.26
N ALA A 32 3.74 9.88 5.45
CA ALA A 32 2.76 10.95 5.63
C ALA A 32 3.38 12.34 5.34
N ARG A 33 4.61 12.60 5.84
CA ARG A 33 5.31 13.87 5.54
C ARG A 33 5.59 14.05 4.06
N GLU A 34 5.98 12.99 3.39
CA GLU A 34 6.21 12.99 1.95
C GLU A 34 4.92 13.28 1.18
N ALA A 35 3.80 12.65 1.56
CA ALA A 35 2.50 12.91 0.95
C ALA A 35 2.06 14.38 1.10
N VAL A 36 2.28 14.99 2.27
CA VAL A 36 2.00 16.43 2.49
C VAL A 36 2.87 17.30 1.56
N ALA A 37 4.16 17.02 1.46
CA ALA A 37 5.06 17.77 0.57
C ALA A 37 4.65 17.60 -0.91
N GLN A 38 4.25 16.41 -1.33
CA GLN A 38 3.74 16.14 -2.67
C GLN A 38 2.43 16.90 -2.94
N LEU A 39 1.51 16.95 -1.96
CA LEU A 39 0.25 17.68 -2.06
C LEU A 39 0.48 19.19 -2.20
N GLU A 40 1.39 19.76 -1.41
CA GLU A 40 1.78 21.16 -1.53
C GLU A 40 2.39 21.46 -2.91
N ALA A 41 3.34 20.65 -3.36
CA ALA A 41 3.97 20.81 -4.67
C ALA A 41 2.94 20.71 -5.80
N ALA A 42 2.03 19.74 -5.73
CA ALA A 42 0.98 19.56 -6.74
C ALA A 42 -0.04 20.72 -6.73
N SER A 43 -0.39 21.26 -5.56
CA SER A 43 -1.30 22.40 -5.45
C SER A 43 -0.68 23.69 -6.00
N VAL A 44 0.61 23.92 -5.75
CA VAL A 44 1.35 25.06 -6.35
C VAL A 44 1.44 24.89 -7.87
N ALA A 45 1.74 23.68 -8.37
CA ALA A 45 1.76 23.40 -9.79
C ALA A 45 0.38 23.60 -10.45
N LEU A 46 -0.70 23.23 -9.75
CA LEU A 46 -2.07 23.44 -10.22
C LEU A 46 -2.41 24.93 -10.34
N ALA A 47 -2.00 25.74 -9.36
CA ALA A 47 -2.21 27.19 -9.40
C ALA A 47 -1.43 27.87 -10.56
N GLN A 48 -0.33 27.27 -11.00
CA GLN A 48 0.52 27.76 -12.10
C GLN A 48 0.15 27.17 -13.46
N ALA A 49 -0.72 26.15 -13.51
CA ALA A 49 -1.09 25.45 -14.73
C ALA A 49 -1.80 26.39 -15.73
N LYS A 50 -1.23 26.53 -16.93
CA LYS A 50 -1.75 27.41 -17.98
C LYS A 50 -2.50 26.68 -19.08
N GLY A 51 -2.31 25.36 -19.19
CA GLY A 51 -2.91 24.53 -20.24
C GLY A 51 -3.58 23.27 -19.69
N GLY A 52 -4.38 22.62 -20.53
CA GLY A 52 -5.10 21.39 -20.15
C GLY A 52 -4.15 20.29 -19.71
N ARG A 53 -3.02 20.11 -20.39
CA ARG A 53 -1.99 19.13 -20.07
C ARG A 53 -1.38 19.37 -18.68
N ASP A 54 -0.99 20.61 -18.38
CA ASP A 54 -0.39 20.97 -17.10
C ASP A 54 -1.40 20.78 -15.96
N ARG A 55 -2.67 21.14 -16.21
CA ARG A 55 -3.75 20.96 -15.25
C ARG A 55 -3.99 19.48 -14.94
N VAL A 56 -4.07 18.63 -15.96
CA VAL A 56 -4.22 17.16 -15.78
C VAL A 56 -3.03 16.61 -15.01
N LYS A 57 -1.80 16.98 -15.36
CA LYS A 57 -0.59 16.52 -14.66
C LYS A 57 -0.61 16.92 -13.17
N SER A 58 -0.94 18.17 -12.87
CA SER A 58 -0.99 18.67 -11.48
C SER A 58 -2.09 17.98 -10.68
N LEU A 59 -3.30 17.83 -11.25
CA LEU A 59 -4.40 17.10 -10.59
C LEU A 59 -4.08 15.62 -10.39
N THR A 60 -3.38 14.98 -11.33
CA THR A 60 -2.86 13.62 -11.14
C THR A 60 -1.96 13.54 -9.91
N GLY A 61 -1.04 14.49 -9.76
CA GLY A 61 -0.18 14.59 -8.58
C GLY A 61 -0.97 14.80 -7.29
N VAL A 62 -2.02 15.62 -7.30
CA VAL A 62 -2.91 15.81 -6.16
C VAL A 62 -3.59 14.50 -5.75
N VAL A 63 -4.16 13.76 -6.71
CA VAL A 63 -4.81 12.47 -6.42
C VAL A 63 -3.81 11.46 -5.85
N GLN A 64 -2.62 11.33 -6.46
CA GLN A 64 -1.57 10.44 -5.97
C GLN A 64 -1.10 10.80 -4.56
N ALA A 65 -0.94 12.10 -4.27
CA ALA A 65 -0.57 12.56 -2.93
C ALA A 65 -1.64 12.20 -1.88
N TYR A 66 -2.93 12.36 -2.22
CA TYR A 66 -4.02 11.89 -1.34
C TYR A 66 -3.97 10.37 -1.14
N GLU A 67 -3.78 9.59 -2.19
CA GLU A 67 -3.72 8.13 -2.11
C GLU A 67 -2.55 7.66 -1.23
N THR A 68 -1.37 8.25 -1.39
CA THR A 68 -0.19 7.97 -0.56
C THR A 68 -0.44 8.36 0.90
N GLY A 69 -1.00 9.56 1.14
CA GLY A 69 -1.31 10.03 2.48
C GLY A 69 -2.33 9.16 3.22
N LEU A 70 -3.40 8.77 2.52
CA LEU A 70 -4.42 7.87 3.07
C LEU A 70 -3.85 6.48 3.41
N THR A 71 -2.88 5.99 2.63
CA THR A 71 -2.19 4.73 2.91
C THR A 71 -1.33 4.83 4.15
N ALA A 72 -0.51 5.87 4.24
CA ALA A 72 0.33 6.11 5.39
C ALA A 72 -0.50 6.25 6.67
N LEU A 73 -1.63 6.98 6.60
CA LEU A 73 -2.53 7.16 7.72
C LEU A 73 -3.15 5.83 8.19
N ARG A 74 -3.63 4.99 7.26
CA ARG A 74 -4.16 3.66 7.57
C ARG A 74 -3.11 2.75 8.20
N ALA A 75 -1.89 2.75 7.68
CA ALA A 75 -0.78 1.99 8.24
C ALA A 75 -0.44 2.47 9.67
N GLY A 76 -0.43 3.78 9.91
CA GLY A 76 -0.24 4.38 11.22
C GLY A 76 -1.33 3.98 12.22
N LEU A 77 -2.60 4.07 11.81
CA LEU A 77 -3.76 3.64 12.61
C LEU A 77 -3.69 2.16 12.98
N ARG A 78 -3.35 1.31 12.01
CA ARG A 78 -3.20 -0.14 12.27
C ARG A 78 -2.12 -0.42 13.31
N ARG A 79 -0.95 0.24 13.21
CA ARG A 79 0.13 0.09 14.21
C ARG A 79 -0.31 0.58 15.60
N ALA A 80 -0.99 1.72 15.66
CA ALA A 80 -1.53 2.25 16.91
C ALA A 80 -2.54 1.29 17.55
N ALA A 81 -3.45 0.71 16.76
CA ALA A 81 -4.42 -0.28 17.24
C ALA A 81 -3.76 -1.57 17.75
N ILE A 82 -2.76 -2.09 17.04
CA ILE A 82 -1.99 -3.27 17.48
C ILE A 82 -1.27 -2.97 18.80
N ARG A 83 -0.62 -1.81 18.90
CA ARG A 83 0.10 -1.40 20.11
C ARG A 83 -0.84 -1.22 21.29
N GLU A 84 -1.99 -0.57 21.09
CA GLU A 84 -3.02 -0.43 22.12
C GLU A 84 -3.53 -1.79 22.61
N ALA A 85 -3.83 -2.71 21.68
CA ALA A 85 -4.29 -4.04 22.01
C ALA A 85 -3.25 -4.82 22.83
N GLN A 86 -1.96 -4.70 22.50
CA GLN A 86 -0.86 -5.30 23.25
C GLN A 86 -0.78 -4.75 24.67
N LEU A 87 -0.78 -3.42 24.84
CA LEU A 87 -0.76 -2.76 26.14
C LEU A 87 -1.99 -3.10 26.97
N SER A 88 -3.19 -3.08 26.37
CA SER A 88 -4.43 -3.46 27.05
C SER A 88 -4.40 -4.91 27.53
N LYS A 89 -3.85 -5.83 26.73
CA LYS A 89 -3.65 -7.24 27.14
C LYS A 89 -2.67 -7.36 28.30
N GLN A 90 -1.56 -6.61 28.24
CA GLN A 90 -0.56 -6.59 29.32
C GLN A 90 -1.15 -6.03 30.61
N LEU A 91 -1.88 -4.91 30.55
CA LEU A 91 -2.56 -4.31 31.70
C LEU A 91 -3.57 -5.27 32.34
N LYS A 92 -4.38 -5.99 31.52
CA LYS A 92 -5.31 -7.02 32.02
C LYS A 92 -4.59 -8.17 32.70
N ALA A 93 -3.44 -8.61 32.17
CA ALA A 93 -2.66 -9.70 32.80
C ALA A 93 -2.09 -9.27 34.16
N GLN A 94 -1.77 -8.00 34.33
CA GLN A 94 -1.25 -7.43 35.57
C GLN A 94 -2.36 -7.02 36.58
N GLU A 95 -3.63 -7.01 36.16
CA GLU A 95 -4.76 -6.54 36.99
C GLU A 95 -4.84 -7.28 38.33
N ALA A 96 -4.66 -8.62 38.33
CA ALA A 96 -4.68 -9.42 39.53
C ALA A 96 -3.51 -9.14 40.49
N GLU A 97 -2.34 -8.81 39.94
CA GLU A 97 -1.16 -8.43 40.67
C GLU A 97 -1.32 -7.06 41.30
N ILE A 98 -1.82 -6.10 40.51
CA ILE A 98 -2.15 -4.74 40.94
C ILE A 98 -3.18 -4.75 42.06
N ALA A 99 -4.26 -5.53 41.92
CA ALA A 99 -5.28 -5.67 42.95
C ALA A 99 -4.72 -6.26 44.27
N ARG A 100 -3.80 -7.20 44.18
CA ARG A 100 -3.12 -7.78 45.35
C ARG A 100 -2.23 -6.72 46.03
N LEU A 101 -1.43 -5.97 45.25
CA LEU A 101 -0.57 -4.91 45.78
C LEU A 101 -1.37 -3.78 46.44
N LEU A 102 -2.46 -3.34 45.85
CA LEU A 102 -3.38 -2.36 46.42
C LEU A 102 -4.00 -2.87 47.73
N GLY A 103 -4.40 -4.16 47.78
CA GLY A 103 -4.93 -4.79 49.00
C GLY A 103 -3.89 -4.80 50.13
N VAL A 104 -2.64 -5.13 49.82
CA VAL A 104 -1.54 -5.09 50.82
C VAL A 104 -1.30 -3.64 51.27
N LEU A 105 -1.18 -2.65 50.37
CA LEU A 105 -0.98 -1.25 50.72
C LEU A 105 -2.13 -0.71 51.59
N GLN A 106 -3.40 -1.04 51.25
CA GLN A 106 -4.55 -0.64 52.07
C GLN A 106 -4.55 -1.29 53.46
N SER A 107 -4.09 -2.55 53.57
CA SER A 107 -3.99 -3.22 54.88
C SER A 107 -2.89 -2.61 55.76
N MET A 108 -1.79 -2.16 55.14
CA MET A 108 -0.68 -1.51 55.84
C MET A 108 -1.05 -0.09 56.27
N GLY A 109 -1.86 0.63 55.47
CA GLY A 109 -2.24 2.03 55.79
C GLY A 109 -3.35 2.20 56.81
N LYS A 110 -4.04 1.12 57.22
CA LYS A 110 -5.16 1.14 58.20
C LYS A 110 -4.76 0.89 59.66
N GLY A 111 -3.51 0.55 59.92
CA GLY A 111 -3.04 0.39 61.32
C GLY A 111 -2.72 1.74 61.95
N PRO A 112 -3.21 1.99 63.23
CA PRO A 112 -2.76 3.15 63.97
C PRO A 112 -1.22 3.10 64.12
N PRO A 113 -0.52 4.22 64.02
CA PRO A 113 0.95 4.24 64.04
C PRO A 113 1.57 3.60 65.34
N GLU A 114 0.81 3.56 66.41
CA GLU A 114 1.22 2.98 67.68
C GLU A 114 1.29 1.45 67.67
N VAL A 115 0.55 0.79 66.75
CA VAL A 115 0.56 -0.70 66.65
C VAL A 115 1.77 -1.20 65.84
N ILE A 116 2.38 -0.34 65.05
CA ILE A 116 3.59 -0.68 64.26
C ILE A 116 4.81 -0.85 65.21
N LEU A 117 4.79 -0.18 66.35
CA LEU A 117 5.85 -0.25 67.33
C LEU A 117 5.80 -1.52 68.22
N VAL A 118 4.68 -2.22 68.24
CA VAL A 118 4.48 -3.46 69.05
C VAL A 118 4.33 -4.66 68.14
N HIS A 119 5.39 -5.02 67.42
CA HIS A 119 5.41 -6.25 66.63
C HIS A 119 5.48 -7.49 67.53
N PRO A 120 4.69 -8.56 67.26
CA PRO A 120 4.74 -9.79 68.12
C PRO A 120 6.12 -10.42 68.23
N GLY A 121 7.04 -10.10 67.28
CA GLY A 121 8.43 -10.57 67.29
C GLY A 121 9.43 -9.63 67.96
N GLY A 122 8.98 -8.60 68.69
CA GLY A 122 9.84 -7.63 69.37
C GLY A 122 10.63 -6.69 68.46
N PRO A 123 11.60 -5.92 68.94
CA PRO A 123 12.38 -4.93 68.17
C PRO A 123 13.08 -5.54 66.95
N MET A 124 13.49 -6.80 67.01
CA MET A 124 14.12 -7.55 65.91
C MET A 124 13.13 -7.84 64.79
N GLY A 125 11.86 -8.13 65.12
CA GLY A 125 10.79 -8.31 64.16
C GLY A 125 10.44 -7.04 63.41
N THR A 126 10.37 -5.90 64.12
CA THR A 126 10.14 -4.59 63.55
C THR A 126 11.27 -4.17 62.61
N ALA A 127 12.53 -4.38 63.00
CA ALA A 127 13.70 -4.07 62.16
C ALA A 127 13.70 -4.92 60.87
N ARG A 128 13.41 -6.23 60.98
CA ARG A 128 13.31 -7.14 59.78
C ARG A 128 12.17 -6.74 58.87
N SER A 129 10.99 -6.39 59.38
CA SER A 129 9.86 -5.95 58.62
C SER A 129 10.17 -4.61 57.88
N GLY A 130 10.88 -3.67 58.57
CA GLY A 130 11.34 -2.43 57.99
C GLY A 130 12.35 -2.64 56.85
N MET A 131 13.29 -3.58 57.00
CA MET A 131 14.22 -3.94 55.94
C MET A 131 13.51 -4.54 54.71
N ILE A 132 12.56 -5.47 54.89
CA ILE A 132 11.78 -6.04 53.83
C ILE A 132 10.97 -4.96 53.12
N LEU A 133 10.35 -4.05 53.86
CA LEU A 133 9.59 -2.94 53.27
C LEU A 133 10.49 -2.02 52.45
N ALA A 134 11.66 -1.65 52.99
CA ALA A 134 12.63 -0.82 52.31
C ALA A 134 13.16 -1.49 51.00
N ASP A 135 13.27 -2.80 50.96
CA ASP A 135 13.72 -3.55 49.79
C ASP A 135 12.62 -3.70 48.72
N VAL A 136 11.35 -3.82 49.15
CA VAL A 136 10.21 -3.96 48.22
C VAL A 136 9.69 -2.63 47.68
N THR A 137 9.78 -1.55 48.45
CA THR A 137 9.25 -0.21 48.05
C THR A 137 9.77 0.28 46.73
N PRO A 138 11.08 0.21 46.38
CA PRO A 138 11.58 0.69 45.08
C PRO A 138 11.01 -0.12 43.90
N ALA A 139 10.79 -1.44 44.07
CA ALA A 139 10.21 -2.27 43.05
C ALA A 139 8.72 -1.93 42.79
N LEU A 140 7.98 -1.59 43.88
CA LEU A 140 6.59 -1.13 43.79
C LEU A 140 6.48 0.23 43.11
N GLU A 141 7.37 1.18 43.48
CA GLU A 141 7.41 2.49 42.87
C GLU A 141 7.70 2.40 41.37
N LYS A 142 8.67 1.57 40.99
CA LYS A 142 8.97 1.30 39.59
C LYS A 142 7.77 0.72 38.85
N SER A 143 7.12 -0.30 39.42
CA SER A 143 5.93 -0.91 38.80
C SER A 143 4.78 0.08 38.67
N ALA A 144 4.57 0.96 39.64
CA ALA A 144 3.56 2.03 39.58
C ALA A 144 3.89 3.07 38.50
N ALA A 145 5.17 3.42 38.35
CA ALA A 145 5.62 4.36 37.33
C ALA A 145 5.48 3.75 35.92
N ASP A 146 5.82 2.48 35.75
CA ASP A 146 5.66 1.75 34.49
C ASP A 146 4.17 1.65 34.10
N LEU A 147 3.30 1.29 35.06
CA LEU A 147 1.85 1.25 34.84
C LEU A 147 1.27 2.60 34.43
N ARG A 148 1.69 3.68 35.09
CA ARG A 148 1.24 5.04 34.72
C ARG A 148 1.64 5.38 33.30
N ARG A 149 2.87 5.07 32.90
CA ARG A 149 3.36 5.31 31.55
C ARG A 149 2.56 4.51 30.51
N ASP A 150 2.27 3.23 30.79
CA ASP A 150 1.50 2.37 29.89
C ASP A 150 0.05 2.89 29.73
N LEU A 151 -0.57 3.38 30.81
CA LEU A 151 -1.91 4.00 30.76
C LEU A 151 -1.91 5.32 29.99
N GLU A 152 -0.87 6.14 30.17
CA GLU A 152 -0.68 7.38 29.40
C GLU A 152 -0.51 7.05 27.91
N GLU A 153 0.30 6.03 27.56
CA GLU A 153 0.49 5.59 26.18
C GLU A 153 -0.84 5.13 25.55
N VAL A 154 -1.64 4.31 26.26
CA VAL A 154 -2.97 3.91 25.76
C VAL A 154 -3.89 5.11 25.52
N THR A 155 -3.86 6.09 26.41
CA THR A 155 -4.69 7.30 26.26
C THR A 155 -4.28 8.11 25.02
N ILE A 156 -2.97 8.28 24.82
CA ILE A 156 -2.42 8.97 23.64
C ILE A 156 -2.78 8.21 22.36
N LEU A 157 -2.63 6.87 22.34
CA LEU A 157 -2.98 6.06 21.18
C LEU A 157 -4.46 6.18 20.80
N ARG A 158 -5.37 6.21 21.77
CA ARG A 158 -6.80 6.42 21.53
C ARG A 158 -7.11 7.80 20.95
N SER A 159 -6.52 8.83 21.53
CA SER A 159 -6.69 10.20 21.02
C SER A 159 -6.16 10.34 19.58
N LEU A 160 -5.02 9.69 19.27
CA LEU A 160 -4.49 9.65 17.91
C LEU A 160 -5.43 8.90 16.94
N GLN A 161 -6.04 7.79 17.38
CA GLN A 161 -6.99 7.05 16.55
C GLN A 161 -8.25 7.87 16.26
N GLU A 162 -8.78 8.59 17.24
CA GLU A 162 -9.94 9.46 17.09
C GLU A 162 -9.65 10.62 16.11
N GLY A 163 -8.56 11.35 16.30
CA GLY A 163 -8.17 12.45 15.40
C GLY A 163 -7.83 11.97 13.99
N ALA A 164 -7.25 10.77 13.87
CA ALA A 164 -6.94 10.20 12.58
C ALA A 164 -8.19 9.75 11.80
N ALA A 165 -9.29 9.41 12.46
CA ALA A 165 -10.55 9.09 11.80
C ALA A 165 -11.12 10.32 11.07
N GLU A 166 -11.12 11.49 11.70
CA GLU A 166 -11.53 12.74 11.06
C GLU A 166 -10.64 13.12 9.88
N THR A 167 -9.31 12.99 10.07
CA THR A 167 -8.34 13.26 9.00
C THR A 167 -8.52 12.31 7.83
N LEU A 168 -8.82 11.03 8.09
CA LEU A 168 -9.08 10.03 7.05
C LEU A 168 -10.34 10.39 6.25
N GLN A 169 -11.41 10.81 6.92
CA GLN A 169 -12.64 11.22 6.25
C GLN A 169 -12.41 12.44 5.35
N GLY A 170 -11.79 13.51 5.86
CA GLY A 170 -11.46 14.69 5.07
C GLY A 170 -10.53 14.36 3.88
N GLY A 171 -9.57 13.46 4.08
CA GLY A 171 -8.68 12.99 3.01
C GLY A 171 -9.42 12.20 1.92
N LEU A 172 -10.42 11.39 2.30
CA LEU A 172 -11.26 10.66 1.33
C LEU A 172 -12.14 11.62 0.51
N GLU A 173 -12.75 12.60 1.14
CA GLU A 173 -13.52 13.64 0.47
C GLU A 173 -12.64 14.44 -0.50
N GLY A 174 -11.46 14.90 -0.04
CA GLY A 174 -10.51 15.60 -0.90
C GLY A 174 -10.00 14.76 -2.08
N ALA A 175 -9.79 13.47 -1.89
CA ALA A 175 -9.41 12.56 -2.98
C ALA A 175 -10.54 12.40 -4.02
N GLN A 176 -11.80 12.32 -3.59
CA GLN A 176 -12.96 12.24 -4.49
C GLN A 176 -13.15 13.52 -5.28
N ASP A 177 -13.02 14.67 -4.63
CA ASP A 177 -13.09 15.97 -5.30
C ASP A 177 -11.99 16.13 -6.33
N ALA A 178 -10.75 15.76 -5.97
CA ALA A 178 -9.61 15.80 -6.88
C ALA A 178 -9.80 14.86 -8.10
N ARG A 179 -10.36 13.66 -7.92
CA ARG A 179 -10.68 12.74 -9.02
C ARG A 179 -11.77 13.30 -9.94
N THR A 180 -12.78 13.96 -9.37
CA THR A 180 -13.85 14.60 -10.15
C THR A 180 -13.30 15.73 -11.01
N GLU A 181 -12.47 16.60 -10.42
CA GLU A 181 -11.81 17.68 -11.17
C GLU A 181 -10.81 17.13 -12.21
N LEU A 182 -10.10 16.04 -11.89
CA LEU A 182 -9.21 15.37 -12.83
C LEU A 182 -10.00 14.81 -14.03
N SER A 183 -11.11 14.11 -13.79
CA SER A 183 -11.95 13.56 -14.87
C SER A 183 -12.48 14.67 -15.77
N LYS A 184 -12.91 15.78 -15.19
CA LYS A 184 -13.35 16.96 -15.95
C LYS A 184 -12.20 17.58 -16.77
N ALA A 185 -11.03 17.78 -16.15
CA ALA A 185 -9.88 18.34 -16.84
C ALA A 185 -9.39 17.45 -18.01
N ILE A 186 -9.54 16.12 -17.89
CA ILE A 186 -9.24 15.19 -18.97
C ILE A 186 -10.27 15.31 -20.09
N ALA A 187 -11.56 15.41 -19.78
CA ALA A 187 -12.62 15.57 -20.77
C ALA A 187 -12.50 16.89 -21.53
N ASP A 188 -12.08 17.96 -20.87
CA ASP A 188 -11.87 19.28 -21.47
C ASP A 188 -10.55 19.40 -22.26
N ARG A 189 -9.67 18.40 -22.16
CA ARG A 189 -8.36 18.44 -22.81
C ARG A 189 -8.47 18.10 -24.29
N THR A 190 -7.92 18.96 -25.15
CA THR A 190 -7.94 18.80 -26.62
C THR A 190 -6.54 18.86 -27.25
N ASP A 191 -5.49 18.89 -26.44
CA ASP A 191 -4.12 19.25 -26.86
C ASP A 191 -3.17 18.04 -27.02
N LEU A 192 -3.68 16.81 -26.96
CA LEU A 192 -2.85 15.62 -27.20
C LEU A 192 -2.67 15.35 -28.69
N PRO A 193 -1.45 14.99 -29.12
CA PRO A 193 -1.22 14.54 -30.48
C PRO A 193 -1.92 13.20 -30.72
N LYS A 194 -2.52 13.03 -31.88
CA LYS A 194 -3.12 11.78 -32.33
C LYS A 194 -2.27 11.15 -33.43
N ARG A 195 -1.88 9.88 -33.25
CA ARG A 195 -1.18 9.11 -34.28
C ARG A 195 -2.12 8.62 -35.37
N PHE A 196 -3.37 8.36 -35.01
CA PHE A 196 -4.40 7.90 -35.93
C PHE A 196 -5.78 8.30 -35.42
N ILE A 197 -6.77 8.20 -36.30
CA ILE A 197 -8.20 8.34 -35.95
C ILE A 197 -8.79 6.95 -35.91
N GLU A 198 -9.44 6.61 -34.82
CA GLU A 198 -10.12 5.32 -34.67
C GLU A 198 -11.25 5.19 -35.70
N ASP A 199 -11.37 4.03 -36.35
CA ASP A 199 -12.55 3.63 -37.09
C ASP A 199 -13.49 2.80 -36.20
N PRO A 200 -14.60 3.38 -35.72
CA PRO A 200 -15.50 2.68 -34.80
C PRO A 200 -16.11 1.40 -35.41
N VAL A 201 -16.24 1.35 -36.74
CA VAL A 201 -16.82 0.18 -37.43
C VAL A 201 -15.81 -0.95 -37.43
N GLN A 202 -14.56 -0.67 -37.74
CA GLN A 202 -13.49 -1.68 -37.70
C GLN A 202 -13.27 -2.19 -36.28
N THR A 203 -13.25 -1.30 -35.27
CA THR A 203 -13.13 -1.67 -33.88
C THR A 203 -14.30 -2.56 -33.43
N ALA A 204 -15.54 -2.18 -33.76
CA ALA A 204 -16.72 -2.99 -33.42
C ALA A 204 -16.71 -4.37 -34.11
N LEU A 205 -16.30 -4.45 -35.38
CA LEU A 205 -16.16 -5.70 -36.11
C LEU A 205 -15.08 -6.59 -35.48
N MET A 206 -13.95 -6.02 -35.10
CA MET A 206 -12.87 -6.73 -34.43
C MET A 206 -13.34 -7.31 -33.10
N ILE A 207 -14.03 -6.53 -32.26
CA ILE A 207 -14.63 -7.01 -31.00
C ILE A 207 -15.60 -8.17 -31.27
N ALA A 208 -16.47 -8.02 -32.28
CA ALA A 208 -17.46 -9.05 -32.62
C ALA A 208 -16.87 -10.33 -33.19
N SER A 209 -15.68 -10.24 -33.80
CA SER A 209 -15.00 -11.39 -34.43
C SER A 209 -14.03 -12.13 -33.53
N THR A 210 -13.76 -11.59 -32.32
CA THR A 210 -12.81 -12.18 -31.37
C THR A 210 -13.52 -12.71 -30.14
N GLU A 211 -13.19 -13.93 -29.74
CA GLU A 211 -13.76 -14.60 -28.55
C GLU A 211 -12.87 -14.43 -27.30
N THR A 212 -11.64 -13.97 -27.48
CA THR A 212 -10.66 -13.87 -26.39
C THR A 212 -9.91 -12.54 -26.42
N LEU A 213 -9.47 -12.08 -25.27
CA LEU A 213 -8.58 -10.90 -25.14
C LEU A 213 -7.30 -11.09 -25.96
N GLU A 214 -6.75 -12.30 -25.97
CA GLU A 214 -5.55 -12.65 -26.74
C GLU A 214 -5.77 -12.48 -28.25
N GLY A 215 -6.89 -12.99 -28.77
CA GLY A 215 -7.28 -12.83 -30.16
C GLY A 215 -7.42 -11.36 -30.55
N PHE A 216 -8.09 -10.58 -29.71
CA PHE A 216 -8.28 -9.14 -29.92
C PHE A 216 -6.96 -8.38 -29.92
N ALA A 217 -6.10 -8.60 -28.93
CA ALA A 217 -4.80 -7.94 -28.84
C ALA A 217 -3.88 -8.32 -30.01
N SER A 218 -3.93 -9.60 -30.48
CA SER A 218 -3.18 -10.05 -31.66
C SER A 218 -3.68 -9.37 -32.94
N ALA A 219 -5.00 -9.23 -33.10
CA ALA A 219 -5.60 -8.53 -34.23
C ALA A 219 -5.22 -7.04 -34.27
N LEU A 220 -5.11 -6.40 -33.09
CA LEU A 220 -4.64 -5.02 -32.99
C LEU A 220 -3.18 -4.83 -33.44
N VAL A 221 -2.32 -5.83 -33.24
CA VAL A 221 -0.93 -5.78 -33.73
C VAL A 221 -0.89 -5.83 -35.27
N ASP A 222 -1.77 -6.65 -35.88
CA ASP A 222 -1.86 -6.77 -37.35
C ASP A 222 -2.55 -5.59 -38.03
N LEU A 223 -3.31 -4.80 -37.26
CA LEU A 223 -4.05 -3.67 -37.80
C LEU A 223 -3.08 -2.58 -38.24
N GLN A 224 -2.82 -2.48 -39.54
CA GLN A 224 -2.15 -1.33 -40.14
C GLN A 224 -3.17 -0.21 -40.25
N VAL A 225 -2.96 0.85 -39.48
CA VAL A 225 -3.80 2.03 -39.56
C VAL A 225 -3.24 2.93 -40.65
N ASP A 226 -4.00 3.10 -41.74
CA ASP A 226 -3.63 4.00 -42.84
C ASP A 226 -3.49 5.43 -42.32
N GLY A 227 -2.38 6.10 -42.71
CA GLY A 227 -2.11 7.48 -42.27
C GLY A 227 -1.57 7.63 -40.87
N MET A 228 -1.03 6.56 -40.24
CA MET A 228 -0.38 6.65 -38.94
C MET A 228 0.80 7.62 -39.00
N GLN A 229 0.75 8.65 -38.15
CA GLN A 229 1.86 9.62 -38.02
C GLN A 229 2.99 8.96 -37.21
N GLU A 230 4.22 9.06 -37.69
CA GLU A 230 5.41 8.73 -36.90
C GLU A 230 5.58 9.78 -35.80
N ILE A 231 5.37 9.36 -34.57
CA ILE A 231 5.69 10.14 -33.39
C ILE A 231 6.80 9.39 -32.68
N ASP A 232 7.93 10.03 -32.51
CA ASP A 232 9.07 9.47 -31.81
C ASP A 232 8.75 9.37 -30.31
N LEU A 233 8.67 8.16 -29.80
CA LEU A 233 8.48 7.87 -28.39
C LEU A 233 9.79 7.34 -27.81
N PRO A 234 10.08 7.61 -26.52
CA PRO A 234 11.24 7.02 -25.86
C PRO A 234 11.22 5.50 -25.95
N ASP A 235 12.38 4.89 -26.23
CA ASP A 235 12.48 3.44 -26.29
C ASP A 235 12.14 2.81 -24.93
N VAL A 236 11.12 1.98 -24.92
CA VAL A 236 10.67 1.31 -23.68
C VAL A 236 11.50 0.06 -23.38
N MET A 237 12.21 -0.50 -24.38
CA MET A 237 13.02 -1.70 -24.18
C MET A 237 14.20 -1.46 -23.22
N ASP A 238 14.78 -0.27 -23.26
CA ASP A 238 15.85 0.13 -22.33
C ASP A 238 15.38 0.17 -20.86
N ARG A 239 14.08 0.21 -20.66
CA ARG A 239 13.45 0.28 -19.34
C ARG A 239 12.81 -1.03 -18.90
N LYS A 240 12.97 -2.09 -19.67
CA LYS A 240 12.48 -3.43 -19.34
C LYS A 240 13.04 -3.86 -17.98
N GLY A 241 12.18 -4.33 -17.07
CA GLY A 241 12.51 -4.66 -15.69
C GLY A 241 12.55 -3.47 -14.71
N ASN A 242 12.43 -2.22 -15.20
CA ASN A 242 12.49 -1.01 -14.38
C ASN A 242 11.23 -0.14 -14.47
N LEU A 243 10.17 -0.64 -15.11
CA LEU A 243 8.91 0.08 -15.15
C LEU A 243 8.18 -0.02 -13.81
N ARG A 244 7.59 1.08 -13.39
CA ARG A 244 6.69 1.06 -12.22
C ARG A 244 5.36 0.44 -12.61
N LEU A 245 4.72 -0.24 -11.67
CA LEU A 245 3.36 -0.68 -11.86
C LEU A 245 2.44 0.52 -12.15
N PRO A 246 1.40 0.34 -12.99
CA PRO A 246 0.48 1.41 -13.37
C PRO A 246 -0.39 1.91 -12.20
N VAL A 247 -0.43 1.18 -11.11
CA VAL A 247 -1.17 1.49 -9.89
C VAL A 247 -0.43 0.93 -8.69
N GLU A 248 -0.58 1.54 -7.53
CA GLU A 248 -0.09 0.95 -6.28
C GLU A 248 -0.92 -0.28 -5.92
N ALA A 249 -0.29 -1.45 -5.92
CA ALA A 249 -0.98 -2.72 -5.80
C ALA A 249 -0.07 -3.82 -5.23
N SER A 250 -0.68 -4.88 -4.70
CA SER A 250 0.00 -6.13 -4.38
C SER A 250 -0.33 -7.21 -5.40
N VAL A 251 0.63 -8.09 -5.69
CA VAL A 251 0.42 -9.20 -6.64
C VAL A 251 -0.45 -10.27 -5.99
N LEU A 252 -1.65 -10.49 -6.55
CA LEU A 252 -2.55 -11.57 -6.13
C LEU A 252 -2.26 -12.87 -6.86
N ARG A 253 -1.88 -12.77 -8.15
CA ARG A 253 -1.59 -13.95 -8.98
C ARG A 253 -0.55 -13.60 -10.02
N ARG A 254 0.42 -14.48 -10.17
CA ARG A 254 1.51 -14.34 -11.15
C ARG A 254 1.09 -14.85 -12.53
N ALA A 255 1.86 -14.48 -13.55
CA ALA A 255 1.66 -14.95 -14.91
C ALA A 255 1.70 -16.49 -14.97
N GLY A 256 0.71 -17.09 -15.66
CA GLY A 256 0.60 -18.54 -15.78
C GLY A 256 0.14 -19.29 -14.53
N GLU A 257 -0.11 -18.63 -13.42
CA GLU A 257 -0.67 -19.24 -12.22
C GLU A 257 -2.17 -19.54 -12.41
N ALA A 258 -2.62 -20.71 -11.96
CA ALA A 258 -4.02 -21.12 -12.09
C ALA A 258 -4.90 -20.38 -11.08
N ASP A 259 -6.08 -19.94 -11.51
CA ASP A 259 -7.10 -19.43 -10.60
C ASP A 259 -7.86 -20.56 -9.89
N ALA A 260 -8.82 -20.21 -9.03
CA ALA A 260 -9.64 -21.18 -8.30
C ALA A 260 -10.46 -22.11 -9.23
N ALA A 261 -10.70 -21.70 -10.49
CA ALA A 261 -11.36 -22.50 -11.52
C ALA A 261 -10.35 -23.29 -12.38
N GLY A 262 -9.05 -23.20 -12.09
CA GLY A 262 -7.98 -23.86 -12.85
C GLY A 262 -7.57 -23.13 -14.14
N ILE A 263 -8.09 -21.93 -14.38
CA ILE A 263 -7.77 -21.13 -15.57
C ILE A 263 -6.42 -20.45 -15.37
N ARG A 264 -5.55 -20.53 -16.36
CA ARG A 264 -4.24 -19.87 -16.39
C ARG A 264 -4.29 -18.70 -17.37
N ARG A 265 -3.85 -17.53 -16.91
CA ARG A 265 -3.74 -16.33 -17.75
C ARG A 265 -2.28 -15.89 -17.86
N PRO A 266 -1.85 -15.33 -19.00
CA PRO A 266 -0.46 -14.94 -19.20
C PRO A 266 -0.06 -13.64 -18.47
N GLY A 267 -1.02 -12.92 -17.89
CA GLY A 267 -0.79 -11.66 -17.19
C GLY A 267 -0.78 -11.81 -15.68
N LEU A 268 -0.44 -10.72 -15.00
CA LEU A 268 -0.54 -10.56 -13.55
C LEU A 268 -1.95 -10.13 -13.15
N VAL A 269 -2.40 -10.60 -12.00
CA VAL A 269 -3.59 -10.06 -11.32
C VAL A 269 -3.13 -9.31 -10.08
N LEU A 270 -3.44 -8.03 -10.02
CA LEU A 270 -3.03 -7.12 -8.98
C LEU A 270 -4.23 -6.76 -8.09
N ALA A 271 -4.05 -6.79 -6.77
CA ALA A 271 -5.01 -6.22 -5.82
C ALA A 271 -4.77 -4.73 -5.70
N THR A 272 -5.79 -3.94 -5.96
CA THR A 272 -5.75 -2.49 -5.89
C THR A 272 -6.73 -1.98 -4.85
N ARG A 273 -6.56 -0.74 -4.44
CA ARG A 273 -7.56 -0.07 -3.61
C ARG A 273 -8.78 0.32 -4.44
N PRO A 274 -9.94 0.41 -3.80
CA PRO A 274 -11.12 0.98 -4.43
C PRO A 274 -10.84 2.39 -4.95
N SER A 275 -11.29 2.65 -6.18
CA SER A 275 -11.15 3.94 -6.88
C SER A 275 -9.69 4.40 -7.07
N ALA A 276 -8.70 3.50 -7.02
CA ALA A 276 -7.30 3.84 -7.23
C ALA A 276 -7.09 4.41 -8.65
N LEU A 277 -6.21 5.43 -8.73
CA LEU A 277 -5.85 6.03 -10.01
C LEU A 277 -4.85 5.13 -10.74
N VAL A 278 -5.18 4.78 -11.99
CA VAL A 278 -4.31 4.03 -12.88
C VAL A 278 -3.64 4.97 -13.86
N VAL A 279 -2.31 4.89 -13.96
CA VAL A 279 -1.50 5.76 -14.81
C VAL A 279 -0.70 4.94 -15.82
N THR A 280 -0.31 5.55 -16.95
CA THR A 280 0.54 4.85 -17.90
C THR A 280 1.97 4.69 -17.36
N PRO A 281 2.57 3.47 -17.46
CA PRO A 281 3.93 3.20 -16.96
C PRO A 281 5.04 3.79 -17.85
N SER A 282 4.71 4.16 -19.08
CA SER A 282 5.62 4.81 -20.04
C SER A 282 4.81 5.70 -20.99
N ALA A 283 5.47 6.56 -21.74
CA ALA A 283 4.83 7.24 -22.85
C ALA A 283 4.31 6.19 -23.86
N ALA A 284 3.07 6.34 -24.33
CA ALA A 284 2.43 5.35 -25.18
C ALA A 284 1.31 5.93 -26.03
N THR A 285 0.95 5.22 -27.09
CA THR A 285 -0.27 5.47 -27.88
C THR A 285 -1.41 4.62 -27.34
N ILE A 286 -2.59 5.19 -27.12
CA ILE A 286 -3.79 4.43 -26.79
C ILE A 286 -4.24 3.71 -28.05
N ARG A 287 -4.18 2.36 -28.05
CA ARG A 287 -4.63 1.52 -29.17
C ARG A 287 -6.10 1.14 -29.07
N PHE A 288 -6.56 0.95 -27.84
CA PHE A 288 -7.96 0.61 -27.54
C PHE A 288 -8.34 1.05 -26.16
N ARG A 289 -9.60 1.45 -25.99
CA ARG A 289 -10.23 1.69 -24.69
C ARG A 289 -11.70 1.29 -24.73
N GLY A 290 -12.21 0.71 -23.69
CA GLY A 290 -13.63 0.42 -23.54
C GLY A 290 -13.92 -0.98 -23.04
N PRO A 291 -15.20 -1.36 -22.99
CA PRO A 291 -15.59 -2.68 -22.53
C PRO A 291 -15.11 -3.76 -23.52
N LEU A 292 -14.52 -4.83 -23.00
CA LEU A 292 -14.05 -5.95 -23.81
C LEU A 292 -14.28 -7.28 -23.07
N LEU A 293 -15.18 -8.10 -23.60
CA LEU A 293 -15.48 -9.44 -23.08
C LEU A 293 -15.75 -9.40 -21.55
N ASP A 294 -15.22 -10.37 -20.82
CA ASP A 294 -15.38 -10.49 -19.36
C ASP A 294 -14.35 -9.70 -18.55
N TYR A 295 -13.51 -8.88 -19.20
CA TYR A 295 -12.48 -8.09 -18.53
C TYR A 295 -12.94 -6.72 -18.07
N GLY A 296 -14.22 -6.36 -18.25
CA GLY A 296 -14.72 -5.02 -17.98
C GLY A 296 -14.16 -4.00 -18.95
N ASN A 297 -13.85 -2.78 -18.50
CA ASN A 297 -13.15 -1.86 -19.38
C ASN A 297 -11.67 -2.22 -19.43
N VAL A 298 -11.19 -2.24 -20.67
CA VAL A 298 -9.79 -2.53 -21.01
C VAL A 298 -9.16 -1.28 -21.61
N MET A 299 -7.90 -1.05 -21.27
CA MET A 299 -7.02 -0.08 -21.90
C MET A 299 -5.85 -0.82 -22.52
N ILE A 300 -5.62 -0.64 -23.83
CA ILE A 300 -4.45 -1.19 -24.53
C ILE A 300 -3.57 -0.05 -24.97
N LEU A 301 -2.33 -0.06 -24.49
CA LEU A 301 -1.31 0.94 -24.73
C LEU A 301 -0.19 0.36 -25.59
N GLU A 302 0.27 1.12 -26.57
CA GLU A 302 1.43 0.80 -27.41
C GLU A 302 2.55 1.80 -27.12
N PRO A 303 3.52 1.45 -26.24
CA PRO A 303 4.66 2.32 -25.99
C PRO A 303 5.60 2.43 -27.20
N GLN A 304 5.73 1.32 -27.96
CA GLN A 304 6.44 1.29 -29.24
C GLN A 304 5.84 0.23 -30.15
N PRO A 305 6.08 0.27 -31.46
CA PRO A 305 5.55 -0.69 -32.40
C PRO A 305 5.86 -2.14 -31.98
N GLY A 306 4.81 -2.96 -31.87
CA GLY A 306 4.92 -4.36 -31.51
C GLY A 306 5.02 -4.66 -30.01
N VAL A 307 4.95 -3.66 -29.13
CA VAL A 307 4.83 -3.86 -27.67
C VAL A 307 3.48 -3.35 -27.22
N LEU A 308 2.68 -4.18 -26.57
CA LEU A 308 1.39 -3.80 -26.01
C LEU A 308 1.35 -4.04 -24.50
N PHE A 309 0.83 -3.06 -23.77
CA PHE A 309 0.42 -3.19 -22.38
C PHE A 309 -1.11 -3.25 -22.37
N VAL A 310 -1.66 -4.36 -21.90
CA VAL A 310 -3.10 -4.62 -21.80
C VAL A 310 -3.50 -4.54 -20.34
N LEU A 311 -4.37 -3.59 -20.00
CA LEU A 311 -4.88 -3.37 -18.64
C LEU A 311 -6.39 -3.60 -18.64
N GLY A 312 -6.87 -4.55 -17.84
CA GLY A 312 -8.29 -4.90 -17.72
C GLY A 312 -8.81 -4.78 -16.30
N GLY A 313 -10.12 -4.60 -16.15
CA GLY A 313 -10.78 -4.46 -14.85
C GLY A 313 -10.96 -3.01 -14.39
N LEU A 314 -10.80 -2.04 -15.30
CA LEU A 314 -11.02 -0.63 -15.02
C LEU A 314 -12.52 -0.32 -14.91
N ALA A 315 -12.90 0.52 -13.94
CA ALA A 315 -14.27 1.04 -13.88
C ALA A 315 -14.48 2.22 -14.82
N GLN A 316 -13.47 3.07 -14.93
CA GLN A 316 -13.48 4.21 -15.83
C GLN A 316 -12.17 4.26 -16.62
N VAL A 317 -12.25 4.61 -17.89
CA VAL A 317 -11.11 4.77 -18.80
C VAL A 317 -11.07 6.19 -19.35
N TYR A 318 -9.86 6.71 -19.57
CA TYR A 318 -9.61 8.08 -20.02
C TYR A 318 -8.87 8.12 -21.36
N GLY A 319 -8.97 9.26 -22.03
CA GLY A 319 -8.35 9.50 -23.34
C GLY A 319 -9.09 8.85 -24.48
N ASP A 320 -8.63 9.03 -25.72
CA ASP A 320 -9.20 8.46 -26.93
C ASP A 320 -8.20 7.56 -27.65
N ALA A 321 -8.70 6.56 -28.39
CA ALA A 321 -7.83 5.78 -29.26
C ALA A 321 -7.09 6.66 -30.25
N GLY A 322 -5.82 6.36 -30.48
CA GLY A 322 -4.91 7.16 -31.29
C GLY A 322 -4.17 8.26 -30.54
N GLU A 323 -4.60 8.65 -29.37
CA GLU A 323 -3.89 9.65 -28.56
C GLU A 323 -2.55 9.15 -28.06
N VAL A 324 -1.56 10.04 -28.10
CA VAL A 324 -0.24 9.81 -27.51
C VAL A 324 -0.19 10.49 -26.15
N ILE A 325 -0.02 9.67 -25.12
CA ILE A 325 -0.01 10.10 -23.71
C ILE A 325 1.39 9.98 -23.13
N PRO A 326 1.83 10.95 -22.33
CA PRO A 326 3.13 10.89 -21.66
C PRO A 326 3.11 9.90 -20.51
N GLU A 327 4.28 9.44 -20.07
CA GLU A 327 4.45 8.65 -18.86
C GLU A 327 3.78 9.32 -17.64
N GLY A 328 3.16 8.51 -16.79
CA GLY A 328 2.43 8.96 -15.61
C GLY A 328 1.08 9.63 -15.91
N ALA A 329 0.66 9.69 -17.19
CA ALA A 329 -0.65 10.21 -17.52
C ALA A 329 -1.76 9.30 -16.96
N PRO A 330 -2.87 9.88 -16.45
CA PRO A 330 -4.00 9.10 -15.97
C PRO A 330 -4.71 8.42 -17.15
N ILE A 331 -4.95 7.11 -17.03
CA ILE A 331 -5.61 6.28 -18.03
C ILE A 331 -6.93 5.68 -17.55
N GLY A 332 -7.19 5.71 -16.25
CA GLY A 332 -8.44 5.22 -15.70
C GLY A 332 -8.49 5.21 -14.19
N LEU A 333 -9.62 4.76 -13.67
CA LEU A 333 -9.84 4.50 -12.24
C LEU A 333 -10.27 3.06 -12.03
N MET A 334 -9.84 2.49 -10.92
CA MET A 334 -10.36 1.22 -10.44
C MET A 334 -11.79 1.38 -9.92
N GLY A 335 -12.51 0.26 -9.82
CA GLY A 335 -13.85 0.21 -9.27
C GLY A 335 -13.89 0.34 -7.75
N GLY A 336 -15.06 0.07 -7.20
CA GLY A 336 -15.33 0.04 -5.77
C GLY A 336 -15.66 1.40 -5.16
N ASN A 337 -16.49 1.36 -4.13
CA ASN A 337 -16.77 2.54 -3.33
C ASN A 337 -15.67 2.67 -2.29
N GLY A 338 -15.10 3.86 -2.15
CA GLY A 338 -14.21 4.17 -1.03
C GLY A 338 -14.90 3.77 0.26
N LEU A 339 -14.25 2.91 1.06
CA LEU A 339 -14.83 2.37 2.29
C LEU A 339 -15.35 3.52 3.17
N GLU A 340 -16.58 3.39 3.64
CA GLU A 340 -17.12 4.27 4.68
C GLU A 340 -16.17 4.23 5.89
N SER A 341 -15.87 5.39 6.46
CA SER A 341 -14.91 5.56 7.56
C SER A 341 -15.16 4.61 8.74
N GLY A 342 -16.42 4.23 8.98
CA GLY A 342 -16.82 3.29 10.02
C GLY A 342 -16.38 1.84 9.77
N ALA A 343 -16.26 1.41 8.51
CA ALA A 343 -15.81 0.07 8.17
C ALA A 343 -14.30 -0.11 8.39
N ILE A 344 -13.52 0.98 8.28
CA ILE A 344 -12.07 0.95 8.48
C ILE A 344 -11.72 0.74 9.95
N LEU A 345 -12.47 1.36 10.86
CA LEU A 345 -12.26 1.22 12.31
C LEU A 345 -12.72 -0.14 12.85
N SER A 346 -13.77 -0.74 12.25
CA SER A 346 -14.24 -2.08 12.62
C SER A 346 -13.35 -3.21 12.09
N GLN A 347 -12.64 -3.01 10.97
CA GLN A 347 -11.75 -3.99 10.37
C GLN A 347 -10.35 -4.07 11.01
N SER A 348 -9.97 -3.08 11.83
CA SER A 348 -8.71 -3.15 12.57
C SER A 348 -8.68 -4.25 13.64
N GLY A 349 -9.84 -4.86 13.96
CA GLY A 349 -9.95 -5.98 14.90
C GLY A 349 -9.93 -7.38 14.27
N ASP A 350 -10.24 -7.52 12.99
CA ASP A 350 -10.24 -8.80 12.29
C ASP A 350 -9.06 -8.90 11.34
N ALA A 351 -8.14 -9.80 11.66
CA ALA A 351 -6.94 -10.10 10.88
C ALA A 351 -7.22 -10.76 9.49
N SER A 352 -8.49 -10.96 9.14
CA SER A 352 -8.89 -11.45 7.82
C SER A 352 -9.00 -10.27 6.86
N GLY A 353 -7.95 -10.02 6.09
CA GLY A 353 -7.81 -8.97 5.07
C GLY A 353 -8.79 -9.09 3.89
N ASN A 354 -10.09 -9.22 4.18
CA ASN A 354 -11.17 -9.32 3.20
C ASN A 354 -11.80 -7.95 2.90
N ALA A 355 -11.01 -6.87 2.95
CA ALA A 355 -11.37 -5.66 2.26
C ALA A 355 -11.48 -6.05 0.78
N ARG A 356 -12.67 -5.91 0.18
CA ARG A 356 -12.89 -6.16 -1.25
C ARG A 356 -11.88 -5.34 -2.02
N SER A 357 -10.77 -5.97 -2.41
CA SER A 357 -9.76 -5.37 -3.27
C SER A 357 -10.28 -5.47 -4.69
N GLU A 358 -10.29 -4.35 -5.38
CA GLU A 358 -10.50 -4.35 -6.81
C GLU A 358 -9.30 -5.01 -7.49
N THR A 359 -9.52 -5.66 -8.61
CA THR A 359 -8.45 -6.36 -9.31
C THR A 359 -8.15 -5.73 -10.66
N LEU A 360 -6.88 -5.39 -10.87
CA LEU A 360 -6.35 -4.98 -12.17
C LEU A 360 -5.63 -6.17 -12.81
N TYR A 361 -6.04 -6.53 -14.00
CA TYR A 361 -5.29 -7.45 -14.85
C TYR A 361 -4.28 -6.66 -15.68
N ILE A 362 -3.03 -7.12 -15.73
CA ILE A 362 -2.00 -6.54 -16.60
C ILE A 362 -1.30 -7.64 -17.39
N GLU A 363 -1.26 -7.49 -18.71
CA GLU A 363 -0.58 -8.37 -19.64
C GLU A 363 0.36 -7.57 -20.52
N VAL A 364 1.54 -8.10 -20.78
CA VAL A 364 2.49 -7.52 -21.73
C VAL A 364 2.60 -8.44 -22.94
N ARG A 365 2.65 -7.85 -24.12
CA ARG A 365 2.81 -8.59 -25.36
C ARG A 365 3.98 -8.02 -26.17
N GLU A 366 4.82 -8.91 -26.66
CA GLU A 366 5.86 -8.60 -27.64
C GLU A 366 5.44 -9.25 -28.97
N GLY A 367 5.05 -8.46 -29.95
CA GLY A 367 4.34 -8.93 -31.13
C GLY A 367 3.00 -9.55 -30.75
N LYS A 368 2.74 -10.78 -31.23
CA LYS A 368 1.52 -11.52 -30.93
C LYS A 368 1.59 -12.40 -29.67
N ALA A 369 2.78 -12.58 -29.12
CA ALA A 369 3.00 -13.45 -27.99
C ALA A 369 2.89 -12.69 -26.66
N PRO A 370 2.15 -13.21 -25.67
CA PRO A 370 2.22 -12.70 -24.31
C PRO A 370 3.59 -13.05 -23.70
N VAL A 371 4.12 -12.13 -22.93
CA VAL A 371 5.35 -12.30 -22.17
C VAL A 371 5.06 -12.03 -20.70
N ASP A 372 5.88 -12.58 -19.81
CA ASP A 372 5.72 -12.40 -18.38
C ASP A 372 5.89 -10.91 -18.01
N PRO A 373 4.86 -10.27 -17.43
CA PRO A 373 4.94 -8.86 -17.03
C PRO A 373 6.00 -8.59 -15.95
N GLU A 374 6.39 -9.58 -15.14
CA GLU A 374 7.46 -9.41 -14.14
C GLU A 374 8.83 -9.13 -14.79
N LEU A 375 9.01 -9.47 -16.07
CA LEU A 375 10.19 -9.08 -16.84
C LEU A 375 10.20 -7.58 -17.21
N TRP A 376 9.08 -6.88 -17.07
CA TRP A 376 8.91 -5.49 -17.44
C TRP A 376 8.74 -4.57 -16.24
N PHE A 377 7.99 -5.01 -15.24
CA PHE A 377 7.61 -4.21 -14.09
C PHE A 377 8.38 -4.60 -12.84
N GLN A 378 8.71 -3.60 -12.04
CA GLN A 378 9.19 -3.84 -10.67
C GLN A 378 8.00 -4.29 -9.83
N THR A 379 7.93 -5.58 -9.56
CA THR A 379 7.00 -6.14 -8.58
C THR A 379 7.76 -6.26 -7.27
N ASN A 380 7.60 -5.28 -6.37
CA ASN A 380 8.18 -5.41 -5.05
C ASN A 380 7.54 -6.62 -4.36
N GLU A 381 8.34 -7.62 -3.99
CA GLU A 381 7.87 -8.77 -3.21
C GLU A 381 7.47 -8.39 -1.78
N ASP A 382 7.72 -7.14 -1.38
CA ASP A 382 7.47 -6.58 -0.06
C ASP A 382 6.40 -5.47 -0.16
N GLY A 383 5.14 -5.87 -0.16
CA GLY A 383 3.98 -5.02 0.00
C GLY A 383 3.53 -4.94 1.47
#